data_757c558da8498e72eca82b7d68397772
#
_entry.id   757c558da8498e72eca82b7d68397772
#
_cell.length_a   1.000
_cell.length_b   1.000
_cell.length_c   1.000
_cell.angle_alpha   90.00
_cell.angle_beta   90.00
_cell.angle_gamma   90.00
#
_symmetry.space_group_name_H-M   'P 1'
#
loop_
_entity.id
_entity.type
_entity.pdbx_description
1 polymer ?
#
loop_
_entity_poly.entity_id
_entity_poly.type
_entity_poly.pdbx_seq_one_letter_code
_entity_poly.pdbx_strand_id
1 'polypeptide(L)'
;MLSAFSFRLLAYMNEYLKNLNRIEVIETLACTGHCKHCSEGDHAGFTAHLDGTCAAKAIDEICRVYTIDSLMVFGGEPLLYPEDVCKIFKAGKKSEIRRRDLITNGYFSKDEATIHDVAEKLAESGVNRILLSVDAFHQETIPVEPVMTFATCIHNAGIKTELSPAWLVSQDDNNPYNVKTREILKLFMDIGLDMGVGNIIWPEGNARIYLKEYFDLSKEYVNPYEDDPKDLRAVSIEADGKLLQGNIYQNDIIEILDNYRP
;
A
#
# COMPACT_ATOMS: atom_id res chain seq x y z
N MET A 1 -35.90 -17.91 3.20
CA MET A 1 -36.09 -17.62 1.75
C MET A 1 -34.97 -16.71 1.31
N LEU A 2 -33.92 -17.25 0.69
CA LEU A 2 -32.93 -16.43 0.01
C LEU A 2 -33.63 -15.77 -1.20
N SER A 3 -33.58 -14.46 -1.29
CA SER A 3 -34.28 -13.71 -2.33
C SER A 3 -33.74 -14.09 -3.71
N ALA A 4 -34.58 -14.02 -4.74
CA ALA A 4 -34.18 -14.26 -6.14
C ALA A 4 -32.98 -13.37 -6.59
N PHE A 5 -32.71 -12.31 -5.84
CA PHE A 5 -31.57 -11.43 -6.02
C PHE A 5 -30.24 -12.11 -5.63
N SER A 6 -30.22 -12.91 -4.55
CA SER A 6 -29.01 -13.67 -4.12
C SER A 6 -28.65 -14.78 -5.11
N PHE A 7 -29.64 -15.38 -5.78
CA PHE A 7 -29.39 -16.44 -6.77
C PHE A 7 -28.83 -15.89 -8.12
N ARG A 8 -29.14 -14.65 -8.47
CA ARG A 8 -28.59 -14.01 -9.68
C ARG A 8 -27.13 -13.59 -9.53
N LEU A 9 -26.71 -13.21 -8.32
CA LEU A 9 -25.30 -12.83 -8.04
C LEU A 9 -24.34 -14.02 -8.11
N LEU A 10 -24.74 -15.21 -7.70
CA LEU A 10 -23.87 -16.41 -7.71
C LEU A 10 -23.70 -17.05 -9.10
N ALA A 11 -24.54 -16.71 -10.08
CA ALA A 11 -24.54 -17.36 -11.39
C ALA A 11 -23.58 -16.70 -12.42
N TYR A 12 -22.94 -15.56 -12.10
CA TYR A 12 -22.12 -14.78 -13.03
C TYR A 12 -20.81 -14.25 -12.45
N MET A 13 -20.29 -14.82 -11.36
CA MET A 13 -18.96 -14.43 -10.89
C MET A 13 -17.92 -14.87 -11.91
N ASN A 14 -17.04 -13.95 -12.31
CA ASN A 14 -15.92 -14.22 -13.21
C ASN A 14 -15.04 -15.33 -12.60
N GLU A 15 -14.81 -16.39 -13.38
CA GLU A 15 -14.06 -17.57 -12.92
C GLU A 15 -12.62 -17.27 -12.51
N TYR A 16 -12.02 -16.21 -13.06
CA TYR A 16 -10.67 -15.76 -12.75
C TYR A 16 -10.59 -14.93 -11.47
N LEU A 17 -11.73 -14.44 -10.95
CA LEU A 17 -11.86 -13.62 -9.75
C LEU A 17 -12.57 -14.35 -8.59
N LYS A 18 -12.81 -15.66 -8.72
CA LYS A 18 -13.53 -16.44 -7.70
C LYS A 18 -12.89 -16.41 -6.30
N ASN A 19 -11.57 -16.19 -6.24
CA ASN A 19 -10.78 -16.11 -5.00
C ASN A 19 -10.41 -14.67 -4.62
N LEU A 20 -11.00 -13.67 -5.30
CA LEU A 20 -10.76 -12.27 -5.01
C LEU A 20 -11.16 -11.95 -3.56
N ASN A 21 -10.20 -11.49 -2.76
CA ASN A 21 -10.39 -11.17 -1.35
C ASN A 21 -9.60 -9.94 -0.90
N ARG A 22 -8.87 -9.27 -1.81
CA ARG A 22 -8.07 -8.10 -1.50
C ARG A 22 -8.27 -7.00 -2.54
N ILE A 23 -8.37 -5.77 -2.07
CA ILE A 23 -8.30 -4.55 -2.87
C ILE A 23 -7.03 -3.82 -2.51
N GLU A 24 -6.26 -3.45 -3.50
CA GLU A 24 -5.09 -2.59 -3.41
C GLU A 24 -5.38 -1.25 -4.06
N VAL A 25 -4.90 -0.17 -3.47
CA VAL A 25 -5.08 1.17 -4.00
C VAL A 25 -3.73 1.87 -4.06
N ILE A 26 -3.31 2.20 -5.25
CA ILE A 26 -2.15 3.06 -5.49
C ILE A 26 -2.65 4.49 -5.55
N GLU A 27 -2.57 5.19 -4.40
CA GLU A 27 -3.11 6.56 -4.27
C GLU A 27 -2.42 7.54 -5.21
N THR A 28 -1.11 7.44 -5.31
CA THR A 28 -0.28 8.27 -6.18
C THR A 28 1.07 7.61 -6.40
N LEU A 29 1.77 7.97 -7.47
CA LEU A 29 3.19 7.66 -7.63
C LEU A 29 4.09 8.84 -7.21
N ALA A 30 3.52 10.02 -6.88
CA ALA A 30 4.29 11.10 -6.26
C ALA A 30 4.84 10.64 -4.91
N CYS A 31 6.10 10.94 -4.64
CA CYS A 31 6.77 10.52 -3.41
C CYS A 31 7.70 11.62 -2.88
N THR A 32 7.83 11.68 -1.57
CA THR A 32 8.79 12.54 -0.87
C THR A 32 10.19 11.92 -0.78
N GLY A 33 10.29 10.61 -1.03
CA GLY A 33 11.54 9.85 -1.04
C GLY A 33 12.04 9.55 -2.46
N HIS A 34 13.35 9.31 -2.59
CA HIS A 34 14.03 8.90 -3.83
C HIS A 34 14.85 7.64 -3.56
N CYS A 35 14.17 6.57 -3.14
CA CYS A 35 14.81 5.38 -2.61
C CYS A 35 15.48 4.55 -3.71
N LYS A 36 16.73 4.12 -3.48
CA LYS A 36 17.48 3.27 -4.42
C LYS A 36 16.87 1.89 -4.63
N HIS A 37 16.00 1.44 -3.73
CA HIS A 37 15.36 0.13 -3.81
C HIS A 37 13.92 0.18 -4.36
N CYS A 38 13.40 1.37 -4.69
CA CYS A 38 12.01 1.53 -5.10
C CYS A 38 11.65 0.66 -6.31
N SER A 39 10.66 -0.21 -6.17
CA SER A 39 10.16 -1.08 -7.25
C SER A 39 9.51 -0.29 -8.36
N GLU A 40 8.83 0.82 -8.02
CA GLU A 40 8.16 1.69 -8.98
C GLU A 40 9.12 2.56 -9.82
N GLY A 41 10.41 2.58 -9.46
CA GLY A 41 11.43 3.35 -10.18
C GLY A 41 11.47 4.83 -9.86
N ASP A 42 11.73 5.68 -10.87
CA ASP A 42 11.83 7.11 -10.69
C ASP A 42 10.45 7.79 -10.71
N HIS A 43 10.17 8.55 -9.66
CA HIS A 43 8.92 9.29 -9.48
C HIS A 43 9.03 10.78 -9.79
N ALA A 44 10.14 11.24 -10.36
CA ALA A 44 10.38 12.66 -10.61
C ALA A 44 9.28 13.27 -11.48
N GLY A 45 8.60 14.30 -10.94
CA GLY A 45 7.57 15.05 -11.64
C GLY A 45 6.20 14.41 -11.68
N PHE A 46 5.98 13.26 -11.02
CA PHE A 46 4.65 12.68 -10.87
C PHE A 46 3.82 13.51 -9.91
N THR A 47 2.62 13.92 -10.29
CA THR A 47 1.71 14.76 -9.49
C THR A 47 0.26 14.28 -9.49
N ALA A 48 -0.07 13.29 -10.33
CA ALA A 48 -1.41 12.73 -10.37
C ALA A 48 -1.69 11.90 -9.10
N HIS A 49 -2.94 11.91 -8.67
CA HIS A 49 -3.44 11.09 -7.57
C HIS A 49 -4.84 10.62 -7.86
N LEU A 50 -5.26 9.58 -7.16
CA LEU A 50 -6.55 8.97 -7.30
C LEU A 50 -7.62 9.83 -6.60
N ASP A 51 -8.79 10.07 -7.25
CA ASP A 51 -9.94 10.65 -6.57
C ASP A 51 -10.48 9.66 -5.53
N GLY A 52 -10.30 9.97 -4.26
CA GLY A 52 -10.72 9.11 -3.16
C GLY A 52 -12.25 8.89 -3.11
N THR A 53 -13.06 9.77 -3.70
CA THR A 53 -14.51 9.57 -3.78
C THR A 53 -14.86 8.52 -4.83
N CYS A 54 -14.19 8.55 -5.98
CA CYS A 54 -14.34 7.54 -7.02
C CYS A 54 -13.81 6.18 -6.55
N ALA A 55 -12.65 6.15 -5.89
CA ALA A 55 -12.11 4.94 -5.30
C ALA A 55 -13.03 4.34 -4.22
N ALA A 56 -13.58 5.16 -3.34
CA ALA A 56 -14.54 4.74 -2.32
C ALA A 56 -15.80 4.11 -2.92
N LYS A 57 -16.32 4.69 -4.02
CA LYS A 57 -17.44 4.12 -4.77
C LYS A 57 -17.07 2.76 -5.38
N ALA A 58 -15.90 2.65 -6.00
CA ALA A 58 -15.42 1.38 -6.56
C ALA A 58 -15.32 0.28 -5.50
N ILE A 59 -14.76 0.59 -4.32
CA ILE A 59 -14.67 -0.33 -3.18
C ILE A 59 -16.07 -0.78 -2.74
N ASP A 60 -17.01 0.14 -2.55
CA ASP A 60 -18.39 -0.17 -2.17
C ASP A 60 -19.05 -1.13 -3.21
N GLU A 61 -18.82 -0.93 -4.50
CA GLU A 61 -19.37 -1.76 -5.59
C GLU A 61 -18.72 -3.16 -5.62
N ILE A 62 -17.40 -3.25 -5.51
CA ILE A 62 -16.68 -4.52 -5.42
C ILE A 62 -17.19 -5.35 -4.23
N CYS A 63 -17.33 -4.72 -3.05
CA CYS A 63 -17.77 -5.38 -1.82
C CYS A 63 -19.23 -5.85 -1.85
N ARG A 64 -20.06 -5.39 -2.80
CA ARG A 64 -21.43 -5.92 -3.00
C ARG A 64 -21.42 -7.29 -3.67
N VAL A 65 -20.37 -7.63 -4.41
CA VAL A 65 -20.27 -8.86 -5.20
C VAL A 65 -19.26 -9.83 -4.61
N TYR A 66 -18.15 -9.33 -4.09
CA TYR A 66 -17.05 -10.12 -3.57
C TYR A 66 -16.90 -9.92 -2.05
N THR A 67 -16.48 -10.98 -1.36
CA THR A 67 -16.13 -10.91 0.06
C THR A 67 -14.66 -10.47 0.17
N ILE A 68 -14.44 -9.23 0.54
CA ILE A 68 -13.11 -8.64 0.66
C ILE A 68 -12.65 -8.66 2.12
N ASP A 69 -11.54 -9.32 2.38
CA ASP A 69 -10.91 -9.41 3.70
C ASP A 69 -9.91 -8.28 3.97
N SER A 70 -9.32 -7.71 2.91
CA SER A 70 -8.21 -6.78 3.01
C SER A 70 -8.31 -5.64 2.02
N LEU A 71 -8.13 -4.41 2.52
CA LEU A 71 -7.92 -3.18 1.76
C LEU A 71 -6.54 -2.66 2.12
N MET A 72 -5.70 -2.42 1.12
CA MET A 72 -4.37 -1.86 1.29
C MET A 72 -4.24 -0.58 0.48
N VAL A 73 -3.76 0.50 1.09
CA VAL A 73 -3.46 1.76 0.40
C VAL A 73 -1.97 2.00 0.46
N PHE A 74 -1.37 2.28 -0.68
CA PHE A 74 0.07 2.54 -0.83
C PHE A 74 0.35 3.36 -2.10
N GLY A 75 1.59 3.36 -2.58
CA GLY A 75 2.01 4.03 -3.81
C GLY A 75 3.41 4.63 -3.67
N GLY A 76 3.60 5.88 -4.11
CA GLY A 76 4.76 6.69 -3.75
C GLY A 76 4.71 7.07 -2.28
N GLU A 77 4.07 8.21 -1.96
CA GLU A 77 3.70 8.55 -0.57
C GLU A 77 2.21 8.92 -0.54
N PRO A 78 1.34 8.02 -0.07
CA PRO A 78 -0.11 8.24 -0.10
C PRO A 78 -0.55 9.40 0.80
N LEU A 79 0.19 9.71 1.87
CA LEU A 79 -0.15 10.79 2.78
C LEU A 79 0.16 12.20 2.24
N LEU A 80 0.63 12.34 0.99
CA LEU A 80 0.55 13.59 0.25
C LEU A 80 -0.91 14.00 -0.03
N TYR A 81 -1.84 13.02 -0.02
CA TYR A 81 -3.27 13.19 -0.25
C TYR A 81 -4.12 12.55 0.87
N PRO A 82 -3.94 12.96 2.14
CA PRO A 82 -4.52 12.29 3.30
C PRO A 82 -6.04 12.29 3.32
N GLU A 83 -6.69 13.30 2.72
CA GLU A 83 -8.16 13.37 2.66
C GLU A 83 -8.74 12.27 1.74
N ASP A 84 -8.09 11.97 0.63
CA ASP A 84 -8.53 10.90 -0.28
C ASP A 84 -8.24 9.53 0.32
N VAL A 85 -7.08 9.33 0.95
CA VAL A 85 -6.77 8.14 1.75
C VAL A 85 -7.84 7.89 2.82
N CYS A 86 -8.27 8.93 3.55
CA CYS A 86 -9.32 8.81 4.56
C CYS A 86 -10.68 8.42 3.97
N LYS A 87 -11.06 8.92 2.79
CA LYS A 87 -12.30 8.51 2.10
C LYS A 87 -12.28 7.03 1.74
N ILE A 88 -11.14 6.54 1.22
CA ILE A 88 -10.92 5.14 0.86
C ILE A 88 -11.09 4.25 2.10
N PHE A 89 -10.44 4.57 3.21
CA PHE A 89 -10.56 3.77 4.43
C PHE A 89 -11.95 3.84 5.08
N LYS A 90 -12.65 4.97 5.00
CA LYS A 90 -14.05 5.08 5.42
C LYS A 90 -14.96 4.13 4.64
N ALA A 91 -14.75 4.00 3.32
CA ALA A 91 -15.47 3.02 2.50
C ALA A 91 -15.15 1.58 2.93
N GLY A 92 -13.86 1.26 3.13
CA GLY A 92 -13.45 -0.05 3.64
C GLY A 92 -14.03 -0.39 5.01
N LYS A 93 -14.11 0.60 5.93
CA LYS A 93 -14.75 0.44 7.24
C LYS A 93 -16.25 0.20 7.13
N LYS A 94 -16.94 0.98 6.28
CA LYS A 94 -18.38 0.85 6.00
C LYS A 94 -18.72 -0.50 5.37
N SER A 95 -17.87 -1.01 4.50
CA SER A 95 -18.01 -2.33 3.86
C SER A 95 -17.51 -3.49 4.73
N GLU A 96 -17.20 -3.23 6.01
CA GLU A 96 -16.76 -4.20 7.02
C GLU A 96 -15.49 -4.98 6.64
N ILE A 97 -14.65 -4.41 5.77
CA ILE A 97 -13.35 -5.01 5.43
C ILE A 97 -12.52 -5.12 6.70
N ARG A 98 -12.15 -6.35 7.07
CA ARG A 98 -11.52 -6.63 8.36
C ARG A 98 -10.14 -5.99 8.50
N ARG A 99 -9.30 -6.07 7.48
CA ARG A 99 -7.93 -5.56 7.45
C ARG A 99 -7.85 -4.33 6.55
N ARG A 100 -7.43 -3.20 7.11
CA ARG A 100 -7.33 -1.91 6.41
C ARG A 100 -5.94 -1.34 6.66
N ASP A 101 -5.05 -1.66 5.74
CA ASP A 101 -3.61 -1.46 5.84
C ASP A 101 -3.19 -0.21 5.06
N LEU A 102 -2.37 0.64 5.68
CA LEU A 102 -1.67 1.75 5.02
C LEU A 102 -0.17 1.45 5.01
N ILE A 103 0.46 1.54 3.82
CA ILE A 103 1.92 1.56 3.70
C ILE A 103 2.33 3.00 3.42
N THR A 104 3.25 3.53 4.21
CA THR A 104 3.73 4.92 4.09
C THR A 104 5.18 5.03 4.57
N ASN A 105 5.92 5.96 4.01
CA ASN A 105 7.24 6.35 4.51
C ASN A 105 7.15 7.34 5.68
N GLY A 106 5.95 7.84 6.00
CA GLY A 106 5.66 8.72 7.13
C GLY A 106 6.17 10.16 6.99
N TYR A 107 6.68 10.54 5.81
CA TYR A 107 7.17 11.89 5.56
C TYR A 107 6.34 12.61 4.50
N PHE A 108 5.34 13.34 4.91
CA PHE A 108 4.45 14.15 4.07
C PHE A 108 4.42 15.62 4.51
N SER A 109 4.88 15.92 5.72
CA SER A 109 4.97 17.26 6.30
C SER A 109 6.13 17.35 7.29
N LYS A 110 6.61 18.58 7.51
CA LYS A 110 7.53 18.92 8.63
C LYS A 110 6.81 19.63 9.77
N ASP A 111 5.57 20.04 9.55
CA ASP A 111 4.74 20.72 10.53
C ASP A 111 4.09 19.72 11.47
N GLU A 112 4.44 19.77 12.76
CA GLU A 112 3.97 18.83 13.77
C GLU A 112 2.44 18.86 13.94
N ALA A 113 1.82 20.03 13.80
CA ALA A 113 0.36 20.15 13.90
C ALA A 113 -0.34 19.43 12.74
N THR A 114 0.20 19.55 11.52
CA THR A 114 -0.27 18.81 10.34
C THR A 114 -0.09 17.30 10.54
N ILE A 115 1.06 16.87 11.06
CA ILE A 115 1.32 15.45 11.31
C ILE A 115 0.33 14.87 12.32
N HIS A 116 0.05 15.60 13.39
CA HIS A 116 -0.92 15.21 14.42
C HIS A 116 -2.35 15.10 13.84
N ASP A 117 -2.81 16.12 13.12
CA ASP A 117 -4.13 16.15 12.47
C ASP A 117 -4.33 14.97 11.52
N VAL A 118 -3.33 14.65 10.70
CA VAL A 118 -3.37 13.50 9.79
C VAL A 118 -3.46 12.18 10.57
N ALA A 119 -2.69 12.01 11.64
CA ALA A 119 -2.74 10.80 12.46
C ALA A 119 -4.14 10.57 13.08
N GLU A 120 -4.78 11.64 13.60
CA GLU A 120 -6.14 11.56 14.13
C GLU A 120 -7.16 11.22 13.05
N LYS A 121 -7.10 11.87 11.88
CA LYS A 121 -7.97 11.59 10.73
C LYS A 121 -7.85 10.15 10.24
N LEU A 122 -6.64 9.58 10.22
CA LEU A 122 -6.41 8.18 9.86
C LEU A 122 -7.11 7.24 10.85
N ALA A 123 -6.99 7.47 12.16
CA ALA A 123 -7.68 6.68 13.18
C ALA A 123 -9.21 6.75 13.02
N GLU A 124 -9.77 7.94 12.84
CA GLU A 124 -11.20 8.14 12.62
C GLU A 124 -11.71 7.47 11.34
N SER A 125 -10.91 7.49 10.28
CA SER A 125 -11.26 6.88 8.99
C SER A 125 -11.33 5.36 9.05
N GLY A 126 -10.70 4.75 10.08
CA GLY A 126 -10.74 3.32 10.33
C GLY A 126 -9.55 2.57 9.78
N VAL A 127 -8.43 3.23 9.49
CA VAL A 127 -7.13 2.54 9.36
C VAL A 127 -6.91 1.72 10.63
N ASN A 128 -6.59 0.44 10.49
CA ASN A 128 -6.37 -0.40 11.67
C ASN A 128 -4.99 -1.07 11.70
N ARG A 129 -4.20 -0.88 10.64
CA ARG A 129 -2.77 -1.21 10.62
C ARG A 129 -1.99 -0.27 9.71
N ILE A 130 -0.84 0.18 10.18
CA ILE A 130 0.14 0.93 9.38
C ILE A 130 1.42 0.12 9.28
N LEU A 131 1.93 -0.03 8.06
CA LEU A 131 3.26 -0.52 7.75
C LEU A 131 4.13 0.71 7.47
N LEU A 132 4.91 1.12 8.47
CA LEU A 132 5.76 2.30 8.37
C LEU A 132 7.12 1.91 7.81
N SER A 133 7.44 2.40 6.64
CA SER A 133 8.69 2.11 5.94
C SER A 133 9.86 2.87 6.57
N VAL A 134 10.71 2.16 7.30
CA VAL A 134 11.86 2.72 8.03
C VAL A 134 13.09 1.85 7.80
N ASP A 135 14.05 2.34 7.05
CA ASP A 135 15.32 1.66 6.74
C ASP A 135 16.37 2.62 6.16
N ALA A 136 17.55 2.11 5.85
CA ALA A 136 18.65 2.90 5.31
C ALA A 136 18.32 3.55 3.96
N PHE A 137 17.49 2.91 3.13
CA PHE A 137 17.15 3.42 1.79
C PHE A 137 16.17 4.58 1.85
N HIS A 138 15.18 4.51 2.77
CA HIS A 138 14.24 5.59 2.99
C HIS A 138 14.93 6.78 3.64
N GLN A 139 15.69 6.57 4.74
CA GLN A 139 16.34 7.64 5.47
C GLN A 139 17.60 8.19 4.78
N GLU A 140 17.99 7.69 3.60
CA GLU A 140 18.99 8.35 2.74
C GLU A 140 18.46 9.68 2.19
N THR A 141 17.16 9.81 1.95
CA THR A 141 16.52 11.00 1.37
C THR A 141 15.40 11.58 2.23
N ILE A 142 14.91 10.84 3.21
CA ILE A 142 13.82 11.22 4.11
C ILE A 142 14.39 11.51 5.49
N PRO A 143 14.17 12.72 6.07
CA PRO A 143 14.62 13.05 7.43
C PRO A 143 13.87 12.18 8.45
N VAL A 144 14.60 11.64 9.44
CA VAL A 144 14.04 10.69 10.40
C VAL A 144 13.12 11.35 11.42
N GLU A 145 13.37 12.62 11.78
CA GLU A 145 12.64 13.31 12.84
C GLU A 145 11.13 13.45 12.56
N PRO A 146 10.66 13.91 11.39
CA PRO A 146 9.22 13.95 11.08
C PRO A 146 8.59 12.55 11.06
N VAL A 147 9.33 11.52 10.64
CA VAL A 147 8.85 10.13 10.65
C VAL A 147 8.67 9.64 12.08
N MET A 148 9.58 9.96 12.99
CA MET A 148 9.44 9.66 14.43
C MET A 148 8.27 10.41 15.07
N THR A 149 8.05 11.68 14.69
CA THR A 149 6.87 12.46 15.14
C THR A 149 5.59 11.75 14.68
N PHE A 150 5.49 11.39 13.39
CA PHE A 150 4.34 10.67 12.87
C PHE A 150 4.15 9.31 13.56
N ALA A 151 5.21 8.53 13.72
CA ALA A 151 5.19 7.25 14.44
C ALA A 151 4.61 7.39 15.86
N THR A 152 5.02 8.44 16.58
CA THR A 152 4.50 8.74 17.92
C THR A 152 3.01 9.12 17.88
N CYS A 153 2.61 9.96 16.93
CA CYS A 153 1.21 10.39 16.79
C CYS A 153 0.27 9.21 16.47
N ILE A 154 0.62 8.33 15.52
CA ILE A 154 -0.21 7.16 15.16
C ILE A 154 -0.26 6.13 16.29
N HIS A 155 0.84 5.94 17.04
CA HIS A 155 0.84 5.09 18.23
C HIS A 155 -0.12 5.63 19.29
N ASN A 156 -0.06 6.93 19.60
CA ASN A 156 -0.95 7.59 20.54
C ASN A 156 -2.42 7.59 20.08
N ALA A 157 -2.67 7.65 18.78
CA ALA A 157 -4.00 7.49 18.21
C ALA A 157 -4.54 6.04 18.24
N GLY A 158 -3.75 5.10 18.74
CA GLY A 158 -4.14 3.69 18.93
C GLY A 158 -4.17 2.87 17.66
N ILE A 159 -3.50 3.29 16.59
CA ILE A 159 -3.39 2.52 15.35
C ILE A 159 -2.26 1.50 15.51
N LYS A 160 -2.55 0.21 15.29
CA LYS A 160 -1.50 -0.81 15.25
C LYS A 160 -0.48 -0.45 14.16
N THR A 161 0.77 -0.30 14.55
CA THR A 161 1.85 0.11 13.64
C THR A 161 3.02 -0.85 13.71
N GLU A 162 3.46 -1.30 12.54
CA GLU A 162 4.62 -2.17 12.38
C GLU A 162 5.69 -1.41 11.58
N LEU A 163 6.93 -1.39 12.09
CA LEU A 163 8.09 -0.95 11.30
C LEU A 163 8.34 -1.96 10.20
N SER A 164 8.35 -1.52 8.95
CA SER A 164 8.47 -2.38 7.77
C SER A 164 9.74 -2.04 6.97
N PRO A 165 10.90 -2.52 7.40
CA PRO A 165 12.16 -2.25 6.72
C PRO A 165 12.32 -3.05 5.43
N ALA A 166 13.09 -2.49 4.48
CA ALA A 166 13.59 -3.21 3.33
C ALA A 166 14.99 -3.79 3.64
N TRP A 167 15.17 -5.07 3.34
CA TRP A 167 16.42 -5.81 3.56
C TRP A 167 17.06 -6.18 2.23
N LEU A 168 18.34 -5.92 2.10
CA LEU A 168 19.12 -6.29 0.93
C LEU A 168 19.74 -7.68 1.13
N VAL A 169 19.58 -8.58 0.16
CA VAL A 169 20.00 -9.99 0.17
C VAL A 169 19.19 -10.84 1.15
N SER A 170 19.28 -10.56 2.44
CA SER A 170 18.50 -11.20 3.52
C SER A 170 18.51 -10.32 4.78
N GLN A 171 17.60 -10.57 5.70
CA GLN A 171 17.54 -9.83 6.96
C GLN A 171 18.82 -9.94 7.80
N ASP A 172 19.49 -11.10 7.74
CA ASP A 172 20.67 -11.40 8.52
C ASP A 172 21.99 -10.99 7.84
N ASP A 173 21.93 -10.57 6.57
CA ASP A 173 23.11 -10.11 5.84
C ASP A 173 23.69 -8.84 6.46
N ASN A 174 25.02 -8.75 6.50
CA ASN A 174 25.76 -7.64 7.11
C ASN A 174 26.28 -6.64 6.08
N ASN A 175 25.62 -6.51 4.93
CA ASN A 175 25.92 -5.41 4.01
C ASN A 175 25.71 -4.04 4.68
N PRO A 176 26.33 -2.97 4.17
CA PRO A 176 26.28 -1.64 4.81
C PRO A 176 24.84 -1.09 5.00
N TYR A 177 23.92 -1.37 4.06
CA TYR A 177 22.52 -0.92 4.16
C TYR A 177 21.80 -1.61 5.32
N ASN A 178 21.92 -2.93 5.45
CA ASN A 178 21.28 -3.66 6.54
C ASN A 178 21.83 -3.29 7.91
N VAL A 179 23.16 -3.07 8.02
CA VAL A 179 23.77 -2.57 9.24
C VAL A 179 23.17 -1.21 9.61
N LYS A 180 23.10 -0.30 8.65
CA LYS A 180 22.52 1.03 8.85
C LYS A 180 21.02 0.98 9.19
N THR A 181 20.26 0.11 8.53
CA THR A 181 18.83 -0.13 8.83
C THR A 181 18.65 -0.54 10.30
N ARG A 182 19.45 -1.49 10.80
CA ARG A 182 19.38 -1.91 12.20
C ARG A 182 19.70 -0.77 13.19
N GLU A 183 20.60 0.15 12.82
CA GLU A 183 20.88 1.36 13.62
C GLU A 183 19.68 2.32 13.65
N ILE A 184 19.07 2.59 12.50
CA ILE A 184 17.92 3.47 12.37
C ILE A 184 16.73 2.92 13.15
N LEU A 185 16.43 1.63 13.02
CA LEU A 185 15.33 0.98 13.73
C LEU A 185 15.42 1.13 15.24
N LYS A 186 16.63 1.20 15.82
CA LYS A 186 16.82 1.43 17.26
C LYS A 186 16.26 2.77 17.72
N LEU A 187 16.20 3.80 16.86
CA LEU A 187 15.65 5.12 17.21
C LEU A 187 14.14 5.04 17.50
N PHE A 188 13.45 4.03 16.99
CA PHE A 188 12.00 3.83 17.15
C PHE A 188 11.63 2.90 18.30
N MET A 189 12.61 2.26 18.98
CA MET A 189 12.35 1.26 20.03
C MET A 189 11.54 1.83 21.20
N ASP A 190 11.81 3.07 21.59
CA ASP A 190 11.15 3.70 22.74
C ASP A 190 9.72 4.19 22.44
N ILE A 191 9.31 4.19 21.17
CA ILE A 191 7.94 4.57 20.77
C ILE A 191 6.95 3.44 21.06
N GLY A 192 7.41 2.19 21.15
CA GLY A 192 6.55 1.03 21.45
C GLY A 192 5.86 0.44 20.21
N LEU A 193 6.43 0.64 19.01
CA LEU A 193 5.93 0.04 17.79
C LEU A 193 6.35 -1.43 17.63
N ASP A 194 5.52 -2.20 16.94
CA ASP A 194 5.87 -3.58 16.58
C ASP A 194 6.99 -3.58 15.53
N MET A 195 7.90 -4.55 15.63
CA MET A 195 8.88 -4.80 14.59
C MET A 195 8.32 -5.79 13.58
N GLY A 196 8.05 -5.34 12.37
CA GLY A 196 7.67 -6.20 11.25
C GLY A 196 8.86 -6.98 10.67
N VAL A 197 8.56 -8.00 9.90
CA VAL A 197 9.59 -8.80 9.20
C VAL A 197 10.27 -7.98 8.12
N GLY A 198 9.56 -7.00 7.56
CA GLY A 198 10.00 -6.24 6.39
C GLY A 198 9.96 -7.05 5.10
N ASN A 199 10.58 -6.51 4.06
CA ASN A 199 10.62 -7.09 2.73
C ASN A 199 12.06 -7.30 2.26
N ILE A 200 12.31 -8.39 1.55
CA ILE A 200 13.57 -8.59 0.83
C ILE A 200 13.48 -7.86 -0.51
N ILE A 201 14.47 -7.02 -0.79
CA ILE A 201 14.56 -6.29 -2.06
C ILE A 201 14.88 -7.27 -3.19
N TRP A 202 14.15 -7.16 -4.30
CA TRP A 202 14.45 -7.87 -5.54
C TRP A 202 14.79 -6.87 -6.66
N PRO A 203 15.43 -7.30 -7.76
CA PRO A 203 15.94 -6.41 -8.79
C PRO A 203 14.84 -5.89 -9.73
N GLU A 204 14.06 -4.94 -9.24
CA GLU A 204 13.01 -4.23 -9.98
C GLU A 204 13.18 -2.72 -9.82
N GLY A 205 12.67 -1.93 -10.75
CA GLY A 205 12.73 -0.47 -10.70
C GLY A 205 14.13 0.07 -10.44
N ASN A 206 14.25 0.92 -9.42
CA ASN A 206 15.52 1.52 -9.01
C ASN A 206 16.54 0.51 -8.46
N ALA A 207 16.08 -0.56 -7.80
CA ALA A 207 16.97 -1.58 -7.26
C ALA A 207 17.82 -2.23 -8.36
N ARG A 208 17.25 -2.47 -9.54
CA ARG A 208 17.95 -3.02 -10.70
C ARG A 208 19.06 -2.10 -11.23
N ILE A 209 18.91 -0.79 -11.00
CA ILE A 209 19.86 0.24 -11.47
C ILE A 209 20.94 0.50 -10.42
N TYR A 210 20.52 0.76 -9.18
CA TYR A 210 21.40 1.28 -8.13
C TYR A 210 21.98 0.22 -7.19
N LEU A 211 21.41 -0.99 -7.18
CA LEU A 211 21.82 -2.08 -6.29
C LEU A 211 22.21 -3.36 -7.06
N LYS A 212 22.48 -3.22 -8.36
CA LYS A 212 22.76 -4.35 -9.27
C LYS A 212 23.89 -5.26 -8.83
N GLU A 213 24.87 -4.73 -8.10
CA GLU A 213 26.02 -5.50 -7.57
C GLU A 213 25.64 -6.53 -6.50
N TYR A 214 24.43 -6.42 -5.93
CA TYR A 214 23.91 -7.35 -4.95
C TYR A 214 23.04 -8.45 -5.56
N PHE A 215 22.77 -8.40 -6.87
CA PHE A 215 21.90 -9.34 -7.55
C PHE A 215 22.62 -10.14 -8.62
N ASP A 216 22.30 -11.41 -8.71
CA ASP A 216 22.70 -12.26 -9.85
C ASP A 216 21.68 -12.06 -10.99
N LEU A 217 21.87 -11.03 -11.80
CA LEU A 217 20.94 -10.67 -12.90
C LEU A 217 20.90 -11.73 -14.02
N SER A 218 21.66 -12.83 -13.93
CA SER A 218 21.50 -13.98 -14.82
C SER A 218 20.34 -14.90 -14.41
N LYS A 219 19.83 -14.72 -13.19
CA LYS A 219 18.66 -15.45 -12.67
C LYS A 219 17.38 -14.70 -12.97
N GLU A 220 16.32 -15.46 -13.18
CA GLU A 220 14.96 -14.94 -13.19
C GLU A 220 14.50 -14.71 -11.75
N TYR A 221 13.98 -13.51 -11.48
CA TYR A 221 13.38 -13.15 -10.21
C TYR A 221 11.87 -13.04 -10.40
N VAL A 222 11.14 -13.84 -9.66
CA VAL A 222 9.67 -13.80 -9.65
C VAL A 222 9.22 -12.80 -8.59
N ASN A 223 8.33 -11.89 -8.97
CA ASN A 223 7.69 -10.97 -8.03
C ASN A 223 6.79 -11.78 -7.08
N PRO A 224 7.07 -11.81 -5.76
CA PRO A 224 6.31 -12.63 -4.82
C PRO A 224 4.89 -12.10 -4.56
N TYR A 225 4.57 -10.93 -5.06
CA TYR A 225 3.27 -10.26 -4.88
C TYR A 225 2.38 -10.35 -6.12
N GLU A 226 2.86 -10.95 -7.21
CA GLU A 226 2.11 -11.11 -8.45
C GLU A 226 1.23 -12.36 -8.38
N ASP A 227 -0.07 -12.19 -8.59
CA ASP A 227 -1.04 -13.29 -8.66
C ASP A 227 -1.00 -13.97 -10.04
N ASP A 228 -1.40 -15.23 -10.10
CA ASP A 228 -1.70 -15.88 -11.38
C ASP A 228 -2.87 -15.13 -12.07
N PRO A 229 -2.69 -14.61 -13.29
CA PRO A 229 -3.77 -13.92 -14.01
C PRO A 229 -5.06 -14.75 -14.16
N LYS A 230 -4.97 -16.07 -14.04
CA LYS A 230 -6.12 -16.99 -14.08
C LYS A 230 -6.75 -17.25 -12.70
N ASP A 231 -6.18 -16.72 -11.63
CA ASP A 231 -6.68 -16.88 -10.26
C ASP A 231 -6.30 -15.67 -9.40
N LEU A 232 -6.86 -14.51 -9.73
CA LEU A 232 -6.57 -13.27 -9.02
C LEU A 232 -7.19 -13.28 -7.62
N ARG A 233 -6.37 -12.97 -6.63
CA ARG A 233 -6.76 -12.78 -5.23
C ARG A 233 -6.83 -11.31 -4.85
N ALA A 234 -6.14 -10.46 -5.62
CA ALA A 234 -6.13 -9.03 -5.46
C ALA A 234 -6.53 -8.32 -6.76
N VAL A 235 -7.14 -7.15 -6.63
CA VAL A 235 -7.28 -6.18 -7.71
C VAL A 235 -6.68 -4.86 -7.25
N SER A 236 -5.93 -4.20 -8.14
CA SER A 236 -5.29 -2.92 -7.88
C SER A 236 -6.02 -1.80 -8.62
N ILE A 237 -6.36 -0.73 -7.90
CA ILE A 237 -6.82 0.53 -8.46
C ILE A 237 -5.60 1.45 -8.54
N GLU A 238 -5.18 1.74 -9.76
CA GLU A 238 -4.01 2.56 -10.04
C GLU A 238 -4.28 4.06 -9.82
N ALA A 239 -3.24 4.86 -9.66
CA ALA A 239 -3.33 6.31 -9.44
C ALA A 239 -4.06 7.08 -10.56
N ASP A 240 -4.13 6.54 -11.77
CA ASP A 240 -4.88 7.07 -12.91
C ASP A 240 -6.31 6.50 -13.02
N GLY A 241 -6.73 5.69 -12.04
CA GLY A 241 -8.02 5.03 -11.99
C GLY A 241 -8.10 3.73 -12.79
N LYS A 242 -7.00 3.24 -13.36
CA LYS A 242 -6.99 1.93 -14.04
C LYS A 242 -7.31 0.82 -13.05
N LEU A 243 -8.13 -0.12 -13.47
CA LEU A 243 -8.49 -1.34 -12.75
C LEU A 243 -8.62 -2.47 -13.77
N LEU A 244 -7.76 -3.48 -13.71
CA LEU A 244 -7.70 -4.57 -14.71
C LEU A 244 -7.62 -4.03 -16.15
N GLN A 245 -8.59 -4.39 -17.01
CA GLN A 245 -8.69 -3.90 -18.40
C GLN A 245 -9.60 -2.68 -18.58
N GLY A 246 -10.03 -2.02 -17.47
CA GLY A 246 -10.89 -0.86 -17.49
C GLY A 246 -10.34 0.32 -16.68
N ASN A 247 -11.19 1.31 -16.43
CA ASN A 247 -10.86 2.49 -15.64
C ASN A 247 -12.08 2.95 -14.84
N ILE A 248 -11.93 3.17 -13.53
CA ILE A 248 -13.03 3.48 -12.61
C ILE A 248 -13.71 4.83 -12.89
N TYR A 249 -13.06 5.71 -13.63
CA TYR A 249 -13.64 7.00 -14.03
C TYR A 249 -14.53 6.91 -15.27
N GLN A 250 -14.40 5.81 -16.06
CA GLN A 250 -15.00 5.70 -17.38
C GLN A 250 -15.96 4.52 -17.51
N ASN A 251 -15.79 3.48 -16.69
CA ASN A 251 -16.51 2.24 -16.83
C ASN A 251 -17.26 1.88 -15.55
N ASP A 252 -18.32 1.11 -15.70
CA ASP A 252 -18.98 0.43 -14.58
C ASP A 252 -18.04 -0.60 -13.98
N ILE A 253 -17.92 -0.61 -12.66
CA ILE A 253 -16.98 -1.48 -11.92
C ILE A 253 -17.32 -2.94 -12.12
N ILE A 254 -18.59 -3.28 -12.08
CA ILE A 254 -19.03 -4.68 -12.24
C ILE A 254 -18.77 -5.14 -13.66
N GLU A 255 -18.96 -4.28 -14.68
CA GLU A 255 -18.60 -4.59 -16.06
C GLU A 255 -17.09 -4.84 -16.24
N ILE A 256 -16.23 -4.06 -15.56
CA ILE A 256 -14.78 -4.31 -15.58
C ILE A 256 -14.47 -5.70 -15.05
N LEU A 257 -15.04 -6.06 -13.89
CA LEU A 257 -14.79 -7.34 -13.22
C LEU A 257 -15.34 -8.52 -14.04
N ASP A 258 -16.55 -8.42 -14.58
CA ASP A 258 -17.20 -9.48 -15.36
C ASP A 258 -16.50 -9.74 -16.70
N ASN A 259 -15.96 -8.68 -17.29
CA ASN A 259 -15.28 -8.75 -18.60
C ASN A 259 -13.78 -9.09 -18.50
N TYR A 260 -13.21 -9.19 -17.29
CA TYR A 260 -11.80 -9.56 -17.15
C TYR A 260 -11.50 -10.90 -17.84
N ARG A 261 -10.43 -10.94 -18.64
CA ARG A 261 -9.85 -12.13 -19.26
C ARG A 261 -8.32 -12.01 -19.20
N PRO A 262 -7.61 -13.04 -18.74
CA PRO A 262 -6.14 -13.07 -18.64
C PRO A 262 -5.46 -13.10 -19.99
#